data_d87879dafc65b54b12ccab26f028c1a0
#
_entry.id   d87879dafc65b54b12ccab26f028c1a0
#
_cell.length_a   1.000
_cell.length_b   1.000
_cell.length_c   1.000
_cell.angle_alpha   90.00
_cell.angle_beta   90.00
_cell.angle_gamma   90.00
#
_symmetry.space_group_name_H-M   'P 1'
#
loop_
_entity.id
_entity.type
_entity.pdbx_description
1 polymer ?
#
loop_
_entity_poly.entity_id
_entity_poly.type
_entity_poly.pdbx_seq_one_letter_code
_entity_poly.pdbx_strand_id
1 'polypeptide(L)'
;MDLVAALDNTPEMKTVLALFEGVCTGMADGYGRMTDTPAMTLLHLGVGLGNGIANIHNARRAQTPMLNIIGDHPKDHLKYDAPLTSDIATMASPVSDFVHTSTTAEGVTHDAAQLIAKAKTVPGNITTLIAPADCMRGETSVITDPITPAAPPSVEDDLLKRAVSALEKSGSTTAVIVNGRALRMEGLEMMSRVSQKTGCTFFTSCLPARTDRGAGFPLIARLPYFPEAIQERIAPFDHIILIGAYTHPVSFFKYENIPSDLVHEGCAVINLAQREHDTIEVVRALEEGTNASFQSPLYTEIKLPDAPTGGVDRKTAGAAIARTLPENAIITDCGGTSGGGAFYLTQTANPHTSLFLTGGGIGMGMPCSTGAAVACPDRPVLALQSDGAGMYTLQALWTQAREQLNVTTVIFSNHKYQILQIELGRAGIEHPGPIATSLTELSNPEIGWVDLAKGMGVPACKPESAEAFEAALKNAYNEPGPHLIVATV
;
A
#
# COMPACT_ATOMS: atom_id res chain seq x y z
N MET A 1 -7.34 22.27 -18.49
CA MET A 1 -6.25 22.49 -19.49
C MET A 1 -5.32 23.59 -19.03
N ASP A 2 -5.82 24.65 -18.39
CA ASP A 2 -5.01 25.81 -17.94
C ASP A 2 -3.87 25.39 -17.00
N LEU A 3 -4.14 24.51 -16.02
CA LEU A 3 -3.10 23.95 -15.14
C LEU A 3 -2.06 23.12 -15.91
N VAL A 4 -2.48 22.33 -16.91
CA VAL A 4 -1.55 21.54 -17.76
C VAL A 4 -0.61 22.46 -18.53
N ALA A 5 -1.15 23.56 -19.12
CA ALA A 5 -0.32 24.56 -19.80
C ALA A 5 0.64 25.29 -18.85
N ALA A 6 0.23 25.51 -17.59
CA ALA A 6 1.09 26.15 -16.60
C ALA A 6 2.30 25.28 -16.20
N LEU A 7 2.23 23.95 -16.32
CA LEU A 7 3.33 23.05 -16.04
C LEU A 7 4.54 23.28 -16.97
N ASP A 8 4.33 23.78 -18.18
CA ASP A 8 5.43 24.14 -19.09
C ASP A 8 6.36 25.23 -18.51
N ASN A 9 5.83 26.05 -17.58
CA ASN A 9 6.58 27.09 -16.89
C ASN A 9 7.16 26.64 -15.54
N THR A 10 7.02 25.36 -15.17
CA THR A 10 7.46 24.80 -13.89
C THR A 10 8.18 23.46 -14.12
N PRO A 11 9.34 23.47 -14.80
CA PRO A 11 10.05 22.25 -15.22
C PRO A 11 10.56 21.41 -14.04
N GLU A 12 10.67 21.99 -12.83
CA GLU A 12 11.02 21.29 -11.61
C GLU A 12 9.92 20.31 -11.16
N MET A 13 8.70 20.50 -11.63
CA MET A 13 7.58 19.63 -11.32
C MET A 13 7.53 18.46 -12.29
N LYS A 14 8.04 17.29 -11.86
CA LYS A 14 7.99 16.07 -12.69
C LYS A 14 6.54 15.66 -12.94
N THR A 15 6.16 15.56 -14.21
CA THR A 15 4.83 15.14 -14.64
C THR A 15 4.88 13.74 -15.23
N VAL A 16 3.89 12.90 -14.92
CA VAL A 16 3.76 11.53 -15.43
C VAL A 16 2.35 11.32 -15.96
N LEU A 17 2.22 10.89 -17.22
CA LEU A 17 0.93 10.60 -17.83
C LEU A 17 0.46 9.18 -17.53
N ALA A 18 -0.77 9.05 -17.05
CA ALA A 18 -1.49 7.79 -16.93
C ALA A 18 -2.63 7.71 -17.95
N LEU A 19 -2.89 6.51 -18.48
CA LEU A 19 -3.99 6.27 -19.44
C LEU A 19 -5.34 5.97 -18.76
N PHE A 20 -5.36 5.87 -17.44
CA PHE A 20 -6.54 5.58 -16.63
C PHE A 20 -6.36 6.20 -15.23
N GLU A 21 -7.39 6.83 -14.70
CA GLU A 21 -7.28 7.55 -13.43
C GLU A 21 -6.99 6.63 -12.23
N GLY A 22 -7.44 5.37 -12.28
CA GLY A 22 -7.05 4.36 -11.30
C GLY A 22 -5.54 4.08 -11.29
N VAL A 23 -4.87 4.20 -12.45
CA VAL A 23 -3.40 4.16 -12.53
C VAL A 23 -2.81 5.44 -11.93
N CYS A 24 -3.35 6.62 -12.28
CA CYS A 24 -2.89 7.90 -11.76
C CYS A 24 -2.88 7.92 -10.21
N THR A 25 -4.02 7.57 -9.60
CA THR A 25 -4.17 7.59 -8.13
C THR A 25 -3.36 6.50 -7.44
N GLY A 26 -3.20 5.33 -8.07
CA GLY A 26 -2.33 4.27 -7.56
C GLY A 26 -0.83 4.61 -7.65
N MET A 27 -0.40 5.37 -8.68
CA MET A 27 0.96 5.91 -8.74
C MET A 27 1.20 6.93 -7.62
N ALA A 28 0.25 7.83 -7.40
CA ALA A 28 0.33 8.81 -6.31
C ALA A 28 0.46 8.11 -4.94
N ASP A 29 -0.25 7.00 -4.73
CA ASP A 29 -0.12 6.17 -3.54
C ASP A 29 1.30 5.60 -3.39
N GLY A 30 1.85 4.96 -4.43
CA GLY A 30 3.20 4.41 -4.40
C GLY A 30 4.29 5.47 -4.14
N TYR A 31 4.17 6.62 -4.78
CA TYR A 31 5.07 7.76 -4.57
C TYR A 31 5.02 8.25 -3.13
N GLY A 32 3.82 8.53 -2.60
CA GLY A 32 3.64 9.04 -1.25
C GLY A 32 4.13 8.09 -0.16
N ARG A 33 3.90 6.76 -0.32
CA ARG A 33 4.42 5.74 0.61
C ARG A 33 5.94 5.70 0.68
N MET A 34 6.62 6.02 -0.43
CA MET A 34 8.08 5.99 -0.47
C MET A 34 8.72 7.29 0.01
N THR A 35 8.09 8.45 -0.23
CA THR A 35 8.68 9.77 0.02
C THR A 35 8.16 10.50 1.24
N ASP A 36 7.02 10.08 1.82
CA ASP A 36 6.24 10.84 2.81
C ASP A 36 5.85 12.25 2.34
N THR A 37 5.85 12.45 1.02
CA THR A 37 5.51 13.71 0.37
C THR A 37 4.31 13.49 -0.54
N PRO A 38 3.30 14.39 -0.54
CA PRO A 38 2.13 14.19 -1.38
C PRO A 38 2.50 14.28 -2.85
N ALA A 39 2.13 13.23 -3.62
CA ALA A 39 1.97 13.37 -5.05
C ALA A 39 0.68 14.12 -5.33
N MET A 40 0.67 14.89 -6.42
CA MET A 40 -0.54 15.53 -6.93
C MET A 40 -1.12 14.74 -8.08
N THR A 41 -2.42 14.48 -8.06
CA THR A 41 -3.16 13.94 -9.20
C THR A 41 -3.98 15.05 -9.85
N LEU A 42 -4.13 15.01 -11.16
CA LEU A 42 -5.03 15.89 -11.89
C LEU A 42 -6.10 15.03 -12.57
N LEU A 43 -7.34 15.12 -12.08
CA LEU A 43 -8.46 14.28 -12.51
C LEU A 43 -9.51 15.11 -13.25
N HIS A 44 -10.16 14.46 -14.23
CA HIS A 44 -11.12 15.14 -15.10
C HIS A 44 -12.54 15.08 -14.52
N LEU A 45 -12.92 16.10 -13.77
CA LEU A 45 -14.22 16.26 -13.12
C LEU A 45 -14.62 15.04 -12.28
N GLY A 46 -15.91 14.84 -12.04
CA GLY A 46 -16.41 13.72 -11.27
C GLY A 46 -16.19 12.36 -11.90
N VAL A 47 -16.20 12.26 -13.23
CA VAL A 47 -15.95 10.98 -13.93
C VAL A 47 -14.51 10.52 -13.74
N GLY A 48 -13.54 11.43 -13.79
CA GLY A 48 -12.15 11.12 -13.53
C GLY A 48 -11.91 10.73 -12.06
N LEU A 49 -12.58 11.42 -11.11
CA LEU A 49 -12.57 11.00 -9.71
C LEU A 49 -13.16 9.60 -9.57
N GLY A 50 -14.34 9.34 -10.19
CA GLY A 50 -15.00 8.03 -10.12
C GLY A 50 -14.10 6.88 -10.54
N ASN A 51 -13.34 7.05 -11.63
CA ASN A 51 -12.36 6.07 -12.08
C ASN A 51 -11.17 5.89 -11.11
N GLY A 52 -10.82 6.92 -10.34
CA GLY A 52 -9.68 6.91 -9.41
C GLY A 52 -9.98 6.41 -8.00
N ILE A 53 -11.26 6.35 -7.58
CA ILE A 53 -11.70 6.14 -6.17
C ILE A 53 -11.09 4.89 -5.54
N ALA A 54 -11.01 3.77 -6.25
CA ALA A 54 -10.53 2.51 -5.70
C ALA A 54 -9.09 2.62 -5.14
N ASN A 55 -8.19 3.27 -5.86
CA ASN A 55 -6.82 3.45 -5.40
C ASN A 55 -6.66 4.64 -4.44
N ILE A 56 -7.53 5.65 -4.49
CA ILE A 56 -7.61 6.66 -3.41
C ILE A 56 -8.03 6.00 -2.10
N HIS A 57 -8.98 5.05 -2.12
CA HIS A 57 -9.35 4.26 -0.94
C HIS A 57 -8.15 3.47 -0.38
N ASN A 58 -7.38 2.79 -1.24
CA ASN A 58 -6.16 2.09 -0.82
C ASN A 58 -5.15 3.05 -0.17
N ALA A 59 -4.91 4.22 -0.78
CA ALA A 59 -4.02 5.26 -0.28
C ALA A 59 -4.49 5.82 1.08
N ARG A 60 -5.81 6.05 1.25
CA ARG A 60 -6.40 6.49 2.52
C ARG A 60 -6.19 5.48 3.64
N ARG A 61 -6.37 4.18 3.33
CA ARG A 61 -6.10 3.08 4.29
C ARG A 61 -4.62 2.95 4.62
N ALA A 62 -3.74 3.34 3.69
CA ALA A 62 -2.29 3.39 3.89
C ALA A 62 -1.82 4.64 4.64
N GLN A 63 -2.67 5.64 4.85
CA GLN A 63 -2.30 6.97 5.35
C GLN A 63 -1.23 7.63 4.45
N THR A 64 -1.36 7.45 3.15
CA THR A 64 -0.46 8.05 2.17
C THR A 64 -0.78 9.54 2.01
N PRO A 65 0.20 10.44 2.08
CA PRO A 65 -0.05 11.83 1.73
C PRO A 65 -0.35 11.97 0.24
N MET A 66 -1.48 12.63 -0.12
CA MET A 66 -1.91 12.81 -1.50
C MET A 66 -2.76 14.09 -1.64
N LEU A 67 -2.56 14.83 -2.73
CA LEU A 67 -3.44 15.91 -3.14
C LEU A 67 -4.12 15.55 -4.48
N ASN A 68 -5.43 15.37 -4.47
CA ASN A 68 -6.21 15.24 -5.69
C ASN A 68 -6.69 16.62 -6.14
N ILE A 69 -6.31 17.06 -7.33
CA ILE A 69 -6.84 18.25 -7.98
C ILE A 69 -7.87 17.81 -9.00
N ILE A 70 -9.11 18.26 -8.82
CA ILE A 70 -10.22 17.90 -9.68
C ILE A 70 -10.76 19.16 -10.34
N GLY A 71 -10.63 19.23 -11.66
CA GLY A 71 -11.25 20.31 -12.42
C GLY A 71 -12.77 20.25 -12.32
N ASP A 72 -13.42 21.42 -12.38
CA ASP A 72 -14.87 21.49 -12.42
C ASP A 72 -15.32 22.55 -13.44
N HIS A 73 -16.60 22.53 -13.79
CA HIS A 73 -17.21 23.58 -14.61
C HIS A 73 -17.10 24.96 -13.93
N PRO A 74 -17.14 26.07 -14.72
CA PRO A 74 -17.39 27.39 -14.14
C PRO A 74 -18.66 27.38 -13.29
N LYS A 75 -18.65 28.09 -12.17
CA LYS A 75 -19.75 28.08 -11.21
C LYS A 75 -21.11 28.49 -11.82
N ASP A 76 -21.10 29.41 -12.78
CA ASP A 76 -22.31 29.85 -13.47
C ASP A 76 -22.85 28.82 -14.48
N HIS A 77 -22.02 27.83 -14.87
CA HIS A 77 -22.41 26.77 -15.80
C HIS A 77 -23.06 25.56 -15.11
N LEU A 78 -22.78 25.32 -13.83
CA LEU A 78 -23.31 24.17 -13.07
C LEU A 78 -24.83 24.06 -13.09
N LYS A 79 -25.54 25.19 -13.11
CA LYS A 79 -27.02 25.23 -13.17
C LYS A 79 -27.65 24.61 -14.43
N TYR A 80 -26.85 24.38 -15.46
CA TYR A 80 -27.35 23.82 -16.72
C TYR A 80 -27.21 22.29 -16.78
N ASP A 81 -26.64 21.67 -15.75
CA ASP A 81 -26.47 20.21 -15.65
C ASP A 81 -25.86 19.62 -16.94
N ALA A 82 -24.75 20.21 -17.39
CA ALA A 82 -24.03 19.75 -18.59
C ALA A 82 -23.54 18.29 -18.41
N PRO A 83 -23.25 17.54 -19.48
CA PRO A 83 -22.99 16.10 -19.44
C PRO A 83 -21.92 15.62 -18.43
N LEU A 84 -20.98 16.47 -18.04
CA LEU A 84 -19.93 16.14 -17.06
C LEU A 84 -20.20 16.73 -15.68
N THR A 85 -21.32 17.43 -15.47
CA THR A 85 -21.68 17.96 -14.14
C THR A 85 -21.94 16.81 -13.17
N SER A 86 -21.36 16.91 -11.98
CA SER A 86 -21.54 15.92 -10.92
C SER A 86 -21.25 16.54 -9.54
N ASP A 87 -21.79 15.96 -8.48
CA ASP A 87 -21.48 16.36 -7.12
C ASP A 87 -20.12 15.76 -6.67
N ILE A 88 -19.05 16.44 -7.12
CA ILE A 88 -17.67 16.02 -6.88
C ILE A 88 -17.35 15.98 -5.39
N ALA A 89 -17.86 16.94 -4.62
CA ALA A 89 -17.58 17.04 -3.17
C ALA A 89 -18.13 15.81 -2.42
N THR A 90 -19.38 15.42 -2.70
CA THR A 90 -19.97 14.22 -2.12
C THR A 90 -19.23 12.94 -2.58
N MET A 91 -18.82 12.87 -3.86
CA MET A 91 -18.05 11.72 -4.35
C MET A 91 -16.65 11.60 -3.69
N ALA A 92 -16.00 12.73 -3.39
CA ALA A 92 -14.67 12.76 -2.78
C ALA A 92 -14.71 12.44 -1.27
N SER A 93 -15.78 12.84 -0.56
CA SER A 93 -15.83 12.81 0.91
C SER A 93 -15.55 11.44 1.56
N PRO A 94 -15.99 10.28 1.04
CA PRO A 94 -15.71 8.98 1.66
C PRO A 94 -14.24 8.54 1.54
N VAL A 95 -13.49 9.10 0.59
CA VAL A 95 -12.10 8.69 0.29
C VAL A 95 -11.08 9.79 0.56
N SER A 96 -11.50 10.99 0.92
CA SER A 96 -10.63 12.12 1.27
C SER A 96 -10.84 12.53 2.72
N ASP A 97 -9.76 12.87 3.41
CA ASP A 97 -9.81 13.39 4.78
C ASP A 97 -10.19 14.87 4.81
N PHE A 98 -9.87 15.59 3.73
CA PHE A 98 -10.25 17.00 3.54
C PHE A 98 -10.63 17.24 2.08
N VAL A 99 -11.79 17.84 1.88
CA VAL A 99 -12.32 18.28 0.57
C VAL A 99 -12.58 19.77 0.62
N HIS A 100 -12.08 20.50 -0.38
CA HIS A 100 -12.30 21.95 -0.49
C HIS A 100 -12.58 22.33 -1.94
N THR A 101 -13.53 23.24 -2.15
CA THR A 101 -13.83 23.83 -3.46
C THR A 101 -13.38 25.29 -3.45
N SER A 102 -12.44 25.64 -4.34
CA SER A 102 -12.03 27.05 -4.49
C SER A 102 -13.18 27.92 -5.00
N THR A 103 -13.28 29.12 -4.47
CA THR A 103 -14.38 30.03 -4.77
C THR A 103 -13.95 31.24 -5.58
N THR A 104 -12.67 31.62 -5.55
CA THR A 104 -12.10 32.77 -6.29
C THR A 104 -10.72 32.41 -6.85
N ALA A 105 -10.26 33.13 -7.85
CA ALA A 105 -8.91 32.96 -8.40
C ALA A 105 -7.82 33.31 -7.37
N GLU A 106 -8.05 34.35 -6.56
CA GLU A 106 -7.09 34.77 -5.53
C GLU A 106 -6.93 33.71 -4.42
N GLY A 107 -7.99 32.92 -4.18
CA GLY A 107 -8.00 31.90 -3.13
C GLY A 107 -7.26 30.61 -3.49
N VAL A 108 -7.16 30.27 -4.78
CA VAL A 108 -6.68 28.95 -5.25
C VAL A 108 -5.31 28.58 -4.68
N THR A 109 -4.35 29.52 -4.67
CA THR A 109 -2.99 29.24 -4.18
C THR A 109 -2.97 29.00 -2.66
N HIS A 110 -3.79 29.72 -1.91
CA HIS A 110 -3.96 29.54 -0.46
C HIS A 110 -4.64 28.21 -0.14
N ASP A 111 -5.73 27.87 -0.85
CA ASP A 111 -6.46 26.62 -0.70
C ASP A 111 -5.54 25.40 -0.97
N ALA A 112 -4.77 25.48 -2.06
CA ALA A 112 -3.80 24.45 -2.40
C ALA A 112 -2.70 24.31 -1.33
N ALA A 113 -2.12 25.43 -0.86
CA ALA A 113 -1.09 25.43 0.18
C ALA A 113 -1.62 24.82 1.49
N GLN A 114 -2.85 25.16 1.90
CA GLN A 114 -3.49 24.55 3.08
C GLN A 114 -3.70 23.05 2.91
N LEU A 115 -4.19 22.59 1.76
CA LEU A 115 -4.42 21.18 1.51
C LEU A 115 -3.11 20.38 1.43
N ILE A 116 -2.06 20.96 0.86
CA ILE A 116 -0.71 20.36 0.87
C ILE A 116 -0.21 20.21 2.32
N ALA A 117 -0.36 21.25 3.16
CA ALA A 117 0.03 21.18 4.56
C ALA A 117 -0.73 20.09 5.32
N LYS A 118 -2.06 20.00 5.10
CA LYS A 118 -2.90 18.93 5.67
C LYS A 118 -2.49 17.55 5.17
N ALA A 119 -2.18 17.39 3.86
CA ALA A 119 -1.71 16.13 3.31
C ALA A 119 -0.38 15.69 3.96
N LYS A 120 0.52 16.64 4.21
CA LYS A 120 1.85 16.41 4.84
C LYS A 120 1.80 16.24 6.35
N THR A 121 0.67 16.57 7.01
CA THR A 121 0.52 16.31 8.45
C THR A 121 0.67 14.82 8.73
N VAL A 122 1.68 14.46 9.55
CA VAL A 122 1.98 13.06 9.90
C VAL A 122 0.77 12.43 10.60
N PRO A 123 0.42 11.19 10.23
CA PRO A 123 1.13 10.23 9.38
C PRO A 123 0.92 10.39 7.86
N GLY A 124 -0.01 11.21 7.42
CA GLY A 124 -0.37 11.48 6.04
C GLY A 124 -1.89 11.44 5.82
N ASN A 125 -2.38 12.31 4.95
CA ASN A 125 -3.82 12.44 4.66
C ASN A 125 -4.07 12.54 3.16
N ILE A 126 -5.26 12.11 2.75
CA ILE A 126 -5.78 12.38 1.40
C ILE A 126 -6.51 13.70 1.42
N THR A 127 -6.10 14.62 0.56
CA THR A 127 -6.75 15.90 0.37
C THR A 127 -7.26 16.06 -1.06
N THR A 128 -8.38 16.74 -1.23
CA THR A 128 -9.00 16.98 -2.53
C THR A 128 -9.32 18.46 -2.71
N LEU A 129 -8.75 19.06 -3.75
CA LEU A 129 -9.05 20.41 -4.21
C LEU A 129 -9.95 20.33 -5.43
N ILE A 130 -11.17 20.81 -5.32
CA ILE A 130 -12.05 21.03 -6.46
C ILE A 130 -11.76 22.43 -7.02
N ALA A 131 -11.36 22.49 -8.27
CA ALA A 131 -10.88 23.70 -8.93
C ALA A 131 -11.79 24.11 -10.10
N PRO A 132 -12.84 24.95 -9.88
CA PRO A 132 -13.71 25.44 -10.93
C PRO A 132 -12.93 26.22 -11.99
N ALA A 133 -13.31 26.07 -13.26
CA ALA A 133 -12.57 26.63 -14.39
C ALA A 133 -12.51 28.18 -14.37
N ASP A 134 -13.50 28.85 -13.82
CA ASP A 134 -13.49 30.31 -13.64
C ASP A 134 -12.47 30.75 -12.60
N CYS A 135 -12.24 29.96 -11.53
CA CYS A 135 -11.18 30.21 -10.56
C CYS A 135 -9.78 29.99 -11.18
N MET A 136 -9.64 28.97 -12.02
CA MET A 136 -8.34 28.62 -12.67
C MET A 136 -7.94 29.57 -13.80
N ARG A 137 -8.91 30.27 -14.43
CA ARG A 137 -8.68 31.24 -15.51
C ARG A 137 -8.62 32.68 -15.03
N GLY A 138 -9.11 32.95 -13.83
CA GLY A 138 -9.11 34.30 -13.26
C GLY A 138 -7.68 34.80 -13.06
N GLU A 139 -7.47 36.08 -13.35
CA GLU A 139 -6.18 36.73 -13.08
C GLU A 139 -6.00 36.95 -11.58
N THR A 140 -4.80 36.66 -11.08
CA THR A 140 -4.40 36.90 -9.70
C THR A 140 -2.92 37.22 -9.62
N SER A 141 -2.56 38.14 -8.72
CA SER A 141 -1.15 38.35 -8.31
C SER A 141 -0.85 37.70 -6.96
N VAL A 142 -1.84 37.02 -6.35
CA VAL A 142 -1.66 36.39 -5.03
C VAL A 142 -0.91 35.09 -5.18
N ILE A 143 0.26 35.01 -4.54
CA ILE A 143 1.03 33.80 -4.37
C ILE A 143 1.11 33.52 -2.86
N THR A 144 0.75 32.32 -2.45
CA THR A 144 0.80 31.92 -1.05
C THR A 144 2.08 31.15 -0.77
N ASP A 145 2.79 31.58 0.27
CA ASP A 145 3.95 30.84 0.78
C ASP A 145 3.56 29.45 1.31
N PRO A 146 4.49 28.47 1.30
CA PRO A 146 4.23 27.16 1.87
C PRO A 146 3.80 27.22 3.33
N ILE A 147 2.69 26.54 3.65
CA ILE A 147 2.16 26.44 5.02
C ILE A 147 2.81 25.25 5.74
N THR A 148 3.30 25.48 6.96
CA THR A 148 3.88 24.43 7.79
C THR A 148 2.79 23.44 8.24
N PRO A 149 2.99 22.12 8.05
CA PRO A 149 2.08 21.11 8.56
C PRO A 149 1.95 21.18 10.09
N ALA A 150 0.78 20.85 10.60
CA ALA A 150 0.58 20.74 12.05
C ALA A 150 1.40 19.56 12.61
N ALA A 151 1.91 19.72 13.83
CA ALA A 151 2.54 18.60 14.54
C ALA A 151 1.49 17.54 14.90
N PRO A 152 1.82 16.23 14.83
CA PRO A 152 0.92 15.20 15.32
C PRO A 152 0.71 15.31 16.83
N PRO A 153 -0.45 14.90 17.37
CA PRO A 153 -0.67 14.88 18.80
C PRO A 153 0.24 13.86 19.50
N SER A 154 0.56 14.15 20.76
CA SER A 154 1.21 13.18 21.65
C SER A 154 0.17 12.20 22.21
N VAL A 155 0.61 10.99 22.56
CA VAL A 155 -0.25 10.04 23.27
C VAL A 155 -0.55 10.51 24.68
N GLU A 156 -1.69 10.10 25.22
CA GLU A 156 -2.07 10.42 26.61
C GLU A 156 -1.12 9.75 27.61
N ASP A 157 -0.60 10.52 28.58
CA ASP A 157 0.36 10.03 29.57
C ASP A 157 -0.14 8.81 30.35
N ASP A 158 -1.43 8.75 30.68
CA ASP A 158 -1.99 7.63 31.44
C ASP A 158 -2.11 6.36 30.59
N LEU A 159 -2.40 6.47 29.30
CA LEU A 159 -2.36 5.35 28.38
C LEU A 159 -0.93 4.83 28.19
N LEU A 160 0.04 5.73 28.05
CA LEU A 160 1.45 5.35 27.97
C LEU A 160 1.93 4.64 29.23
N LYS A 161 1.63 5.17 30.44
CA LYS A 161 1.97 4.50 31.73
C LYS A 161 1.35 3.11 31.83
N ARG A 162 0.10 2.94 31.40
CA ARG A 162 -0.58 1.63 31.38
C ARG A 162 0.10 0.65 30.44
N ALA A 163 0.47 1.10 29.24
CA ALA A 163 1.17 0.29 28.24
C ALA A 163 2.55 -0.14 28.76
N VAL A 164 3.35 0.79 29.29
CA VAL A 164 4.65 0.50 29.91
C VAL A 164 4.51 -0.48 31.06
N SER A 165 3.52 -0.26 31.97
CA SER A 165 3.27 -1.19 33.08
C SER A 165 2.89 -2.60 32.62
N ALA A 166 2.12 -2.75 31.55
CA ALA A 166 1.79 -4.05 30.96
C ALA A 166 3.05 -4.73 30.40
N LEU A 167 3.89 -3.99 29.68
CA LEU A 167 5.16 -4.49 29.14
C LEU A 167 6.14 -4.94 30.22
N GLU A 168 6.28 -4.19 31.32
CA GLU A 168 7.19 -4.51 32.41
C GLU A 168 6.73 -5.70 33.28
N LYS A 169 5.42 -5.82 33.54
CA LYS A 169 4.87 -6.84 34.44
C LYS A 169 4.47 -8.12 33.72
N SER A 170 4.06 -8.05 32.48
CA SER A 170 3.44 -9.13 31.71
C SER A 170 3.95 -9.17 30.28
N GLY A 171 5.21 -8.75 30.03
CA GLY A 171 5.75 -8.63 28.68
C GLY A 171 5.61 -9.91 27.87
N SER A 172 5.94 -11.08 28.44
CA SER A 172 5.86 -12.38 27.74
C SER A 172 4.43 -12.78 27.32
N THR A 173 3.39 -12.21 27.93
CA THR A 173 1.98 -12.38 27.56
C THR A 173 1.37 -11.09 27.01
N THR A 174 2.20 -10.16 26.52
CA THR A 174 1.77 -8.92 25.88
C THR A 174 2.12 -8.94 24.39
N ALA A 175 1.11 -8.75 23.53
CA ALA A 175 1.29 -8.49 22.12
C ALA A 175 1.20 -6.98 21.86
N VAL A 176 2.03 -6.47 20.94
CA VAL A 176 1.96 -5.09 20.46
C VAL A 176 1.71 -5.14 18.94
N ILE A 177 0.58 -4.62 18.48
CA ILE A 177 0.24 -4.61 17.06
C ILE A 177 0.46 -3.20 16.53
N VAL A 178 1.36 -3.08 15.55
CA VAL A 178 1.88 -1.79 15.06
C VAL A 178 1.66 -1.65 13.56
N ASN A 179 1.29 -0.44 13.14
CA ASN A 179 1.27 -0.01 11.75
C ASN A 179 2.00 1.34 11.59
N GLY A 180 2.04 1.83 10.35
CA GLY A 180 2.54 3.15 10.02
C GLY A 180 4.07 3.24 9.98
N ARG A 181 4.59 4.44 10.26
CA ARG A 181 6.01 4.78 10.06
C ARG A 181 6.97 4.00 10.97
N ALA A 182 6.49 3.48 12.11
CA ALA A 182 7.30 2.63 12.99
C ALA A 182 7.75 1.29 12.33
N LEU A 183 7.16 0.88 11.21
CA LEU A 183 7.58 -0.32 10.46
C LEU A 183 8.79 -0.07 9.55
N ARG A 184 9.54 0.99 9.78
CA ARG A 184 10.82 1.31 9.12
C ARG A 184 11.97 0.99 10.06
N MET A 185 13.23 1.01 9.55
CA MET A 185 14.42 0.62 10.27
C MET A 185 14.45 1.15 11.71
N GLU A 186 14.32 2.45 11.91
CA GLU A 186 14.39 3.09 13.23
C GLU A 186 13.36 2.51 14.22
N GLY A 187 12.10 2.40 13.79
CA GLY A 187 11.03 1.83 14.62
C GLY A 187 11.19 0.34 14.87
N LEU A 188 11.65 -0.42 13.85
CA LEU A 188 11.94 -1.85 13.99
C LEU A 188 13.05 -2.11 15.01
N GLU A 189 14.10 -1.29 15.03
CA GLU A 189 15.17 -1.39 16.03
C GLU A 189 14.67 -1.09 17.43
N MET A 190 13.88 -0.01 17.63
CA MET A 190 13.26 0.31 18.91
C MET A 190 12.35 -0.84 19.39
N MET A 191 11.49 -1.37 18.51
CA MET A 191 10.63 -2.52 18.84
C MET A 191 11.43 -3.76 19.21
N SER A 192 12.51 -4.04 18.50
CA SER A 192 13.41 -5.15 18.82
C SER A 192 14.03 -4.99 20.22
N ARG A 193 14.49 -3.78 20.57
CA ARG A 193 15.04 -3.48 21.91
C ARG A 193 13.98 -3.64 23.02
N VAL A 194 12.77 -3.12 22.80
CA VAL A 194 11.65 -3.29 23.74
C VAL A 194 11.32 -4.78 23.93
N SER A 195 11.25 -5.55 22.84
CA SER A 195 11.02 -7.00 22.91
C SER A 195 12.11 -7.73 23.68
N GLN A 196 13.39 -7.39 23.44
CA GLN A 196 14.51 -7.97 24.20
C GLN A 196 14.45 -7.64 25.70
N LYS A 197 13.99 -6.46 26.06
CA LYS A 197 13.89 -6.02 27.46
C LYS A 197 12.72 -6.63 28.19
N THR A 198 11.54 -6.73 27.55
CA THR A 198 10.28 -7.06 28.23
C THR A 198 9.78 -8.47 27.91
N GLY A 199 10.25 -9.08 26.82
CA GLY A 199 9.74 -10.35 26.30
C GLY A 199 8.46 -10.24 25.49
N CYS A 200 7.96 -9.01 25.21
CA CYS A 200 6.74 -8.83 24.41
C CYS A 200 6.93 -9.22 22.94
N THR A 201 5.82 -9.52 22.28
CA THR A 201 5.83 -9.86 20.87
C THR A 201 5.20 -8.75 20.04
N PHE A 202 5.95 -8.26 19.04
CA PHE A 202 5.44 -7.30 18.08
C PHE A 202 4.87 -7.98 16.83
N PHE A 203 3.73 -7.47 16.37
CA PHE A 203 3.08 -7.83 15.12
C PHE A 203 2.77 -6.61 14.28
N THR A 204 2.75 -6.78 12.96
CA THR A 204 2.02 -5.86 12.09
C THR A 204 0.59 -6.35 11.90
N SER A 205 -0.33 -5.47 11.50
CA SER A 205 -1.61 -5.93 10.96
C SER A 205 -1.42 -6.80 9.72
N CYS A 206 -2.48 -7.45 9.26
CA CYS A 206 -2.46 -8.31 8.07
C CYS A 206 -1.95 -7.57 6.81
N LEU A 207 -2.31 -6.30 6.62
CA LEU A 207 -2.01 -5.51 5.43
C LEU A 207 -1.37 -4.16 5.81
N PRO A 208 -0.11 -4.14 6.29
CA PRO A 208 0.59 -2.89 6.61
C PRO A 208 0.87 -2.11 5.32
N ALA A 209 0.89 -0.76 5.40
CA ALA A 209 1.10 0.08 4.23
C ALA A 209 2.50 -0.11 3.62
N ARG A 210 3.51 -0.09 4.48
CA ARG A 210 4.93 -0.24 4.16
C ARG A 210 5.64 -0.90 5.31
N THR A 211 6.55 -1.83 5.02
CA THR A 211 7.44 -2.45 6.01
C THR A 211 8.82 -2.64 5.40
N ASP A 212 9.86 -2.18 6.09
CA ASP A 212 11.23 -2.52 5.74
C ASP A 212 11.56 -3.90 6.34
N ARG A 213 12.25 -4.76 5.58
CA ARG A 213 12.47 -6.16 5.95
C ARG A 213 13.60 -6.81 5.17
N GLY A 214 13.92 -8.04 5.52
CA GLY A 214 15.03 -8.80 4.95
C GLY A 214 16.24 -8.85 5.90
N ALA A 215 17.36 -9.35 5.42
CA ALA A 215 18.60 -9.38 6.17
C ALA A 215 19.03 -7.96 6.61
N GLY A 216 19.56 -7.83 7.82
CA GLY A 216 19.94 -6.53 8.38
C GLY A 216 18.78 -5.74 9.02
N PHE A 217 17.53 -6.20 8.90
CA PHE A 217 16.39 -5.61 9.63
C PHE A 217 15.94 -6.52 10.77
N PRO A 218 15.46 -5.96 11.91
CA PRO A 218 14.74 -6.74 12.89
C PRO A 218 13.48 -7.38 12.30
N LEU A 219 13.24 -8.65 12.61
CA LEU A 219 12.07 -9.35 12.10
C LEU A 219 10.83 -8.96 12.91
N ILE A 220 9.78 -8.56 12.22
CA ILE A 220 8.45 -8.40 12.79
C ILE A 220 7.48 -9.36 12.10
N ALA A 221 6.68 -10.08 12.91
CA ALA A 221 5.67 -11.00 12.39
C ALA A 221 4.42 -10.23 11.89
N ARG A 222 3.81 -10.72 10.81
CA ARG A 222 2.55 -10.21 10.29
C ARG A 222 1.39 -11.07 10.80
N LEU A 223 0.30 -10.46 11.23
CA LEU A 223 -0.93 -11.20 11.53
C LEU A 223 -1.46 -11.84 10.24
N PRO A 224 -1.98 -13.07 10.31
CA PRO A 224 -2.51 -13.77 9.13
C PRO A 224 -3.80 -13.11 8.62
N TYR A 225 -4.27 -13.56 7.44
CA TYR A 225 -5.46 -13.02 6.79
C TYR A 225 -6.76 -13.61 7.36
N PHE A 226 -6.79 -14.93 7.59
CA PHE A 226 -7.98 -15.63 8.05
C PHE A 226 -8.18 -15.50 9.56
N PRO A 227 -9.42 -15.26 10.01
CA PRO A 227 -9.71 -14.94 11.43
C PRO A 227 -9.32 -16.06 12.40
N GLU A 228 -9.49 -17.33 12.04
CA GLU A 228 -9.11 -18.46 12.89
C GLU A 228 -7.61 -18.45 13.19
N ALA A 229 -6.80 -18.18 12.17
CA ALA A 229 -5.37 -18.10 12.33
C ALA A 229 -4.92 -16.84 13.11
N ILE A 230 -5.69 -15.74 13.03
CA ILE A 230 -5.48 -14.57 13.91
C ILE A 230 -5.78 -14.95 15.35
N GLN A 231 -6.95 -15.56 15.61
CA GLN A 231 -7.34 -15.99 16.97
C GLN A 231 -6.30 -16.93 17.60
N GLU A 232 -5.85 -17.93 16.85
CA GLU A 232 -4.77 -18.84 17.29
C GLU A 232 -3.48 -18.07 17.62
N ARG A 233 -3.11 -17.10 16.79
CA ARG A 233 -1.89 -16.32 16.95
C ARG A 233 -1.92 -15.42 18.17
N ILE A 234 -3.08 -14.82 18.49
CA ILE A 234 -3.20 -13.89 19.63
C ILE A 234 -3.71 -14.54 20.92
N ALA A 235 -4.20 -15.79 20.87
CA ALA A 235 -4.72 -16.51 22.03
C ALA A 235 -3.77 -16.58 23.26
N PRO A 236 -2.43 -16.65 23.10
CA PRO A 236 -1.51 -16.70 24.24
C PRO A 236 -1.35 -15.38 25.01
N PHE A 237 -1.93 -14.27 24.55
CA PHE A 237 -1.68 -12.95 25.13
C PHE A 237 -2.83 -12.46 26.01
N ASP A 238 -2.47 -12.04 27.23
CA ASP A 238 -3.40 -11.42 28.20
C ASP A 238 -3.57 -9.92 27.96
N HIS A 239 -2.62 -9.30 27.23
CA HIS A 239 -2.63 -7.88 26.90
C HIS A 239 -2.33 -7.68 25.41
N ILE A 240 -3.08 -6.77 24.77
CA ILE A 240 -2.82 -6.31 23.42
C ILE A 240 -2.70 -4.78 23.43
N ILE A 241 -1.56 -4.26 22.98
CA ILE A 241 -1.33 -2.83 22.80
C ILE A 241 -1.45 -2.52 21.30
N LEU A 242 -2.27 -1.52 20.93
CA LEU A 242 -2.51 -1.12 19.56
C LEU A 242 -1.83 0.22 19.27
N ILE A 243 -1.04 0.28 18.18
CA ILE A 243 -0.30 1.47 17.76
C ILE A 243 -0.55 1.74 16.28
N GLY A 244 -1.28 2.82 15.97
CA GLY A 244 -1.60 3.27 14.62
C GLY A 244 -2.97 2.81 14.12
N ALA A 245 -3.33 3.25 12.91
CA ALA A 245 -4.63 2.96 12.33
C ALA A 245 -4.78 1.49 11.94
N TYR A 246 -6.02 0.98 12.07
CA TYR A 246 -6.39 -0.37 11.58
C TYR A 246 -5.60 -1.52 12.19
N THR A 247 -5.20 -1.39 13.44
CA THR A 247 -4.43 -2.41 14.16
C THR A 247 -5.28 -3.39 14.95
N HIS A 248 -6.54 -3.05 15.28
CA HIS A 248 -7.41 -3.95 16.04
C HIS A 248 -7.64 -5.26 15.27
N PRO A 249 -7.44 -6.44 15.90
CA PRO A 249 -7.66 -7.73 15.25
C PRO A 249 -9.15 -7.96 14.98
N VAL A 250 -9.57 -7.77 13.75
CA VAL A 250 -10.94 -8.00 13.30
C VAL A 250 -10.98 -8.95 12.13
N SER A 251 -12.10 -9.66 11.99
CA SER A 251 -12.37 -10.46 10.80
C SER A 251 -12.50 -9.58 9.56
N PHE A 252 -11.89 -9.98 8.43
CA PHE A 252 -12.00 -9.25 7.17
C PHE A 252 -13.45 -9.21 6.65
N PHE A 253 -14.14 -10.34 6.76
CA PHE A 253 -15.57 -10.46 6.56
C PHE A 253 -16.25 -10.96 7.83
N LYS A 254 -17.55 -10.73 7.97
CA LYS A 254 -18.34 -11.36 9.02
C LYS A 254 -18.66 -12.80 8.63
N TYR A 255 -18.05 -13.75 9.31
CA TYR A 255 -18.36 -15.17 9.19
C TYR A 255 -19.39 -15.58 10.24
N GLU A 256 -20.25 -16.57 9.92
CA GLU A 256 -21.40 -16.90 10.75
C GLU A 256 -21.03 -17.34 12.17
N ASN A 257 -19.98 -18.16 12.30
CA ASN A 257 -19.56 -18.76 13.57
C ASN A 257 -18.27 -18.13 14.17
N ILE A 258 -17.85 -16.98 13.64
CA ILE A 258 -16.64 -16.28 14.10
C ILE A 258 -17.01 -14.86 14.51
N PRO A 259 -16.64 -14.40 15.71
CA PRO A 259 -16.87 -13.03 16.13
C PRO A 259 -16.13 -12.05 15.21
N SER A 260 -16.66 -10.83 15.03
CA SER A 260 -15.97 -9.79 14.28
C SER A 260 -14.73 -9.29 15.02
N ASP A 261 -14.83 -9.11 16.33
CA ASP A 261 -13.70 -8.88 17.21
C ASP A 261 -13.05 -10.23 17.53
N LEU A 262 -11.76 -10.36 17.21
CA LEU A 262 -11.02 -11.61 17.37
C LEU A 262 -10.26 -11.71 18.69
N VAL A 263 -10.28 -10.63 19.48
CA VAL A 263 -9.67 -10.63 20.81
C VAL A 263 -10.52 -11.49 21.76
N HIS A 264 -9.89 -12.41 22.46
CA HIS A 264 -10.61 -13.30 23.37
C HIS A 264 -11.07 -12.59 24.63
N GLU A 265 -12.13 -13.09 25.26
CA GLU A 265 -12.65 -12.57 26.52
C GLU A 265 -11.57 -12.67 27.64
N GLY A 266 -11.39 -11.58 28.38
CA GLY A 266 -10.37 -11.46 29.43
C GLY A 266 -9.03 -10.87 28.96
N CYS A 267 -8.76 -10.74 27.67
CA CYS A 267 -7.59 -10.02 27.17
C CYS A 267 -7.81 -8.51 27.28
N ALA A 268 -6.87 -7.82 27.95
CA ALA A 268 -6.91 -6.37 28.10
C ALA A 268 -6.36 -5.67 26.86
N VAL A 269 -7.17 -4.83 26.21
CA VAL A 269 -6.75 -4.04 25.05
C VAL A 269 -6.43 -2.60 25.46
N ILE A 270 -5.24 -2.12 25.09
CA ILE A 270 -4.80 -0.74 25.26
C ILE A 270 -4.64 -0.12 23.88
N ASN A 271 -5.59 0.73 23.46
CA ASN A 271 -5.45 1.49 22.23
C ASN A 271 -4.56 2.72 22.52
N LEU A 272 -3.23 2.51 22.44
CA LEU A 272 -2.23 3.49 22.83
C LEU A 272 -2.17 4.65 21.84
N ALA A 273 -2.23 4.35 20.54
CA ALA A 273 -2.13 5.38 19.51
C ALA A 273 -3.11 5.11 18.37
N GLN A 274 -3.83 6.15 17.98
CA GLN A 274 -4.81 6.14 16.91
C GLN A 274 -4.19 6.66 15.60
N ARG A 275 -5.04 6.91 14.60
CA ARG A 275 -4.66 7.28 13.24
C ARG A 275 -3.79 8.55 13.16
N GLU A 276 -4.07 9.54 14.00
CA GLU A 276 -3.45 10.87 13.96
C GLU A 276 -2.06 10.95 14.63
N HIS A 277 -1.64 9.89 15.32
CA HIS A 277 -0.35 9.88 16.04
C HIS A 277 0.81 9.46 15.13
N ASP A 278 2.00 10.00 15.38
CA ASP A 278 3.23 9.49 14.77
C ASP A 278 3.69 8.21 15.48
N THR A 279 3.55 7.08 14.82
CA THR A 279 3.84 5.77 15.41
C THR A 279 5.32 5.56 15.74
N ILE A 280 6.25 6.27 15.10
CA ILE A 280 7.67 6.26 15.49
C ILE A 280 7.84 6.86 16.89
N GLU A 281 7.24 8.04 17.13
CA GLU A 281 7.33 8.72 18.43
C GLU A 281 6.65 7.92 19.54
N VAL A 282 5.56 7.20 19.21
CA VAL A 282 4.89 6.32 20.17
C VAL A 282 5.77 5.14 20.57
N VAL A 283 6.45 4.50 19.59
CA VAL A 283 7.37 3.40 19.88
C VAL A 283 8.60 3.91 20.65
N ARG A 284 9.08 5.11 20.34
CA ARG A 284 10.16 5.78 21.10
C ARG A 284 9.77 5.99 22.57
N ALA A 285 8.55 6.47 22.83
CA ALA A 285 8.03 6.65 24.18
C ALA A 285 7.93 5.32 24.96
N LEU A 286 7.57 4.22 24.28
CA LEU A 286 7.61 2.87 24.89
C LEU A 286 9.03 2.41 25.19
N GLU A 287 9.98 2.66 24.28
CA GLU A 287 11.39 2.32 24.49
C GLU A 287 11.96 3.06 25.70
N GLU A 288 11.71 4.36 25.79
CA GLU A 288 12.13 5.21 26.92
C GLU A 288 11.46 4.77 28.23
N GLY A 289 10.13 4.58 28.21
CA GLY A 289 9.35 4.17 29.38
C GLY A 289 9.75 2.81 29.95
N THR A 290 10.18 1.87 29.11
CA THR A 290 10.66 0.55 29.52
C THR A 290 12.18 0.49 29.78
N ASN A 291 12.90 1.61 29.61
CA ASN A 291 14.38 1.65 29.66
C ASN A 291 15.04 0.61 28.73
N ALA A 292 14.48 0.41 27.54
CA ALA A 292 14.94 -0.61 26.60
C ALA A 292 16.09 -0.15 25.69
N SER A 293 16.45 1.14 25.67
CA SER A 293 17.48 1.73 24.79
C SER A 293 18.88 1.14 24.98
N PHE A 294 19.14 0.50 26.13
CA PHE A 294 20.41 -0.19 26.42
C PHE A 294 20.49 -1.60 25.82
N GLN A 295 19.39 -2.14 25.26
CA GLN A 295 19.39 -3.43 24.59
C GLN A 295 19.96 -3.32 23.17
N SER A 296 20.52 -4.40 22.65
CA SER A 296 20.94 -4.48 21.25
C SER A 296 19.78 -5.04 20.40
N PRO A 297 19.45 -4.42 19.25
CA PRO A 297 18.46 -4.99 18.34
C PRO A 297 18.92 -6.36 17.80
N LEU A 298 17.98 -7.26 17.57
CA LEU A 298 18.24 -8.51 16.86
C LEU A 298 17.96 -8.33 15.38
N TYR A 299 18.99 -8.50 14.57
CA TYR A 299 18.86 -8.40 13.12
C TYR A 299 18.68 -9.76 12.47
N THR A 300 17.90 -9.81 11.41
CA THR A 300 17.73 -10.99 10.58
C THR A 300 19.02 -11.28 9.82
N GLU A 301 19.49 -12.50 9.87
CA GLU A 301 20.59 -12.97 9.03
C GLU A 301 20.09 -13.38 7.63
N ILE A 302 20.95 -13.22 6.62
CA ILE A 302 20.62 -13.69 5.28
C ILE A 302 20.54 -15.21 5.25
N LYS A 303 19.40 -15.72 4.79
CA LYS A 303 19.18 -17.17 4.61
C LYS A 303 18.30 -17.39 3.38
N LEU A 304 18.94 -17.72 2.28
CA LEU A 304 18.24 -17.98 1.03
C LEU A 304 17.71 -19.41 0.99
N PRO A 305 16.54 -19.65 0.37
CA PRO A 305 16.06 -21.00 0.10
C PRO A 305 16.95 -21.72 -0.90
N ASP A 306 16.82 -23.05 -0.98
CA ASP A 306 17.48 -23.84 -2.01
C ASP A 306 17.07 -23.37 -3.42
N ALA A 307 17.93 -23.63 -4.41
CA ALA A 307 17.63 -23.31 -5.80
C ALA A 307 16.37 -24.07 -6.26
N PRO A 308 15.36 -23.36 -6.79
CA PRO A 308 14.13 -24.00 -7.22
C PRO A 308 14.37 -24.84 -8.50
N THR A 309 13.71 -25.99 -8.57
CA THR A 309 13.80 -26.90 -9.73
C THR A 309 12.43 -27.43 -10.12
N GLY A 310 12.26 -27.77 -11.40
CA GLY A 310 11.03 -28.36 -11.92
C GLY A 310 9.98 -27.35 -12.36
N GLY A 311 8.72 -27.62 -12.12
CA GLY A 311 7.62 -26.73 -12.50
C GLY A 311 7.57 -25.44 -11.71
N VAL A 312 6.93 -24.41 -12.29
CA VAL A 312 6.64 -23.16 -11.57
C VAL A 312 5.41 -23.37 -10.70
N ASP A 313 5.54 -23.20 -9.40
CA ASP A 313 4.47 -23.17 -8.41
C ASP A 313 4.70 -22.03 -7.41
N ARG A 314 3.81 -21.88 -6.43
CA ARG A 314 3.91 -20.81 -5.40
C ARG A 314 5.21 -20.87 -4.60
N LYS A 315 5.73 -22.07 -4.31
CA LYS A 315 6.95 -22.28 -3.53
C LYS A 315 8.19 -22.02 -4.37
N THR A 316 8.26 -22.63 -5.57
CA THR A 316 9.39 -22.46 -6.47
C THR A 316 9.53 -21.04 -7.00
N ALA A 317 8.40 -20.35 -7.32
CA ALA A 317 8.40 -18.94 -7.69
C ALA A 317 8.84 -18.05 -6.51
N GLY A 318 8.34 -18.31 -5.30
CA GLY A 318 8.78 -17.59 -4.10
C GLY A 318 10.27 -17.79 -3.80
N ALA A 319 10.80 -18.98 -3.99
CA ALA A 319 12.22 -19.29 -3.81
C ALA A 319 13.08 -18.54 -4.85
N ALA A 320 12.69 -18.56 -6.13
CA ALA A 320 13.38 -17.81 -7.18
C ALA A 320 13.41 -16.31 -6.87
N ILE A 321 12.27 -15.73 -6.45
CA ILE A 321 12.19 -14.31 -6.07
C ILE A 321 13.14 -14.02 -4.89
N ALA A 322 13.11 -14.81 -3.82
CA ALA A 322 13.96 -14.59 -2.65
C ALA A 322 15.46 -14.66 -2.99
N ARG A 323 15.85 -15.56 -3.87
CA ARG A 323 17.24 -15.78 -4.29
C ARG A 323 17.78 -14.71 -5.25
N THR A 324 16.88 -14.08 -6.01
CA THR A 324 17.26 -13.10 -7.04
C THR A 324 16.98 -11.67 -6.66
N LEU A 325 16.26 -11.45 -5.55
CA LEU A 325 15.86 -10.12 -5.11
C LEU A 325 17.09 -9.20 -4.96
N PRO A 326 17.16 -8.09 -5.70
CA PRO A 326 18.27 -7.15 -5.54
C PRO A 326 18.28 -6.49 -4.17
N GLU A 327 19.46 -6.06 -3.73
CA GLU A 327 19.59 -5.27 -2.52
C GLU A 327 18.83 -3.94 -2.65
N ASN A 328 18.18 -3.50 -1.57
CA ASN A 328 17.35 -2.30 -1.52
C ASN A 328 16.15 -2.29 -2.50
N ALA A 329 15.72 -3.44 -3.00
CA ALA A 329 14.53 -3.52 -3.83
C ALA A 329 13.27 -2.98 -3.12
N ILE A 330 12.28 -2.57 -3.91
CA ILE A 330 10.93 -2.26 -3.44
C ILE A 330 10.00 -3.34 -3.99
N ILE A 331 9.26 -4.02 -3.14
CA ILE A 331 8.25 -5.02 -3.53
C ILE A 331 6.87 -4.43 -3.33
N THR A 332 6.04 -4.39 -4.37
CA THR A 332 4.59 -4.16 -4.22
C THR A 332 3.87 -5.49 -4.25
N ASP A 333 3.23 -5.87 -3.14
CA ASP A 333 2.60 -7.18 -2.99
C ASP A 333 1.08 -7.12 -3.21
N CYS A 334 0.68 -7.51 -4.43
CA CYS A 334 -0.69 -7.76 -4.86
C CYS A 334 -0.83 -9.15 -5.51
N GLY A 335 0.07 -10.07 -5.18
CA GLY A 335 0.08 -11.46 -5.68
C GLY A 335 -1.06 -12.32 -5.14
N GLY A 336 -1.83 -11.81 -4.17
CA GLY A 336 -2.99 -12.48 -3.60
C GLY A 336 -2.65 -13.86 -3.02
N THR A 337 -3.54 -14.84 -3.24
CA THR A 337 -3.34 -16.22 -2.76
C THR A 337 -2.15 -16.91 -3.40
N SER A 338 -1.75 -16.52 -4.60
CA SER A 338 -0.64 -17.12 -5.34
C SER A 338 0.72 -16.53 -4.96
N GLY A 339 0.78 -15.25 -4.58
CA GLY A 339 2.02 -14.56 -4.19
C GLY A 339 2.50 -14.82 -2.76
N GLY A 340 1.69 -15.46 -1.91
CA GLY A 340 2.00 -15.63 -0.48
C GLY A 340 3.34 -16.33 -0.18
N GLY A 341 3.80 -17.21 -1.06
CA GLY A 341 5.12 -17.86 -0.92
C GLY A 341 6.28 -16.86 -0.96
N ALA A 342 6.21 -15.85 -1.82
CA ALA A 342 7.24 -14.82 -1.94
C ALA A 342 7.36 -14.02 -0.64
N PHE A 343 6.25 -13.65 0.00
CA PHE A 343 6.29 -12.91 1.26
C PHE A 343 7.09 -13.61 2.35
N TYR A 344 6.83 -14.90 2.59
CA TYR A 344 7.52 -15.64 3.64
C TYR A 344 8.98 -15.95 3.31
N LEU A 345 9.28 -16.24 2.04
CA LEU A 345 10.64 -16.60 1.63
C LEU A 345 11.57 -15.40 1.49
N THR A 346 11.04 -14.20 1.26
CA THR A 346 11.85 -12.97 1.21
C THR A 346 12.18 -12.38 2.59
N GLN A 347 11.59 -12.87 3.68
CA GLN A 347 11.86 -12.32 5.02
C GLN A 347 13.33 -12.43 5.46
N THR A 348 14.09 -13.34 4.86
CA THR A 348 15.52 -13.54 5.11
C THR A 348 16.37 -13.35 3.84
N ALA A 349 15.79 -12.77 2.79
CA ALA A 349 16.50 -12.37 1.57
C ALA A 349 17.21 -11.02 1.76
N ASN A 350 17.73 -10.44 0.70
CA ASN A 350 18.36 -9.12 0.73
C ASN A 350 17.44 -8.05 1.33
N PRO A 351 18.01 -6.99 1.96
CA PRO A 351 17.26 -5.85 2.49
C PRO A 351 16.33 -5.27 1.43
N HIS A 352 15.06 -5.05 1.79
CA HIS A 352 14.06 -4.50 0.88
C HIS A 352 12.92 -3.82 1.62
N THR A 353 12.13 -3.03 0.89
CA THR A 353 10.88 -2.43 1.37
C THR A 353 9.71 -3.16 0.73
N SER A 354 8.69 -3.53 1.52
CA SER A 354 7.44 -4.11 1.01
C SER A 354 6.27 -3.15 1.18
N LEU A 355 5.46 -2.99 0.12
CA LEU A 355 4.23 -2.21 0.06
C LEU A 355 3.06 -3.17 -0.17
N PHE A 356 1.99 -3.05 0.63
CA PHE A 356 0.87 -4.00 0.61
C PHE A 356 -0.45 -3.35 0.22
N LEU A 357 -1.41 -4.19 -0.18
CA LEU A 357 -2.77 -3.82 -0.55
C LEU A 357 -3.61 -3.47 0.69
N THR A 358 -3.50 -2.26 1.19
CA THR A 358 -4.07 -1.81 2.48
C THR A 358 -5.59 -1.73 2.51
N GLY A 359 -6.23 -1.35 1.42
CA GLY A 359 -7.69 -1.15 1.34
C GLY A 359 -8.46 -2.31 0.74
N GLY A 360 -7.78 -3.37 0.28
CA GLY A 360 -8.42 -4.50 -0.38
C GLY A 360 -8.91 -4.22 -1.82
N GLY A 361 -8.75 -3.01 -2.33
CA GLY A 361 -9.08 -2.64 -3.72
C GLY A 361 -8.04 -3.20 -4.68
N ILE A 362 -8.34 -4.33 -5.35
CA ILE A 362 -7.43 -4.99 -6.29
C ILE A 362 -7.10 -4.09 -7.48
N GLY A 363 -5.92 -4.30 -8.09
CA GLY A 363 -5.38 -3.44 -9.14
C GLY A 363 -4.41 -2.37 -8.64
N MET A 364 -4.06 -2.32 -7.35
CA MET A 364 -3.09 -1.37 -6.78
C MET A 364 -1.64 -1.69 -7.21
N GLY A 365 -1.27 -2.95 -7.37
CA GLY A 365 0.14 -3.40 -7.45
C GLY A 365 0.96 -2.71 -8.54
N MET A 366 0.54 -2.79 -9.81
CA MET A 366 1.28 -2.18 -10.92
C MET A 366 1.36 -0.64 -10.84
N PRO A 367 0.26 0.11 -10.58
CA PRO A 367 0.39 1.56 -10.43
C PRO A 367 1.22 1.98 -9.21
N CYS A 368 1.07 1.31 -8.07
CA CYS A 368 1.87 1.60 -6.88
C CYS A 368 3.37 1.36 -7.13
N SER A 369 3.74 0.27 -7.84
CA SER A 369 5.12 0.03 -8.26
C SER A 369 5.64 1.11 -9.21
N THR A 370 4.80 1.58 -10.12
CA THR A 370 5.14 2.70 -11.02
C THR A 370 5.45 3.97 -10.20
N GLY A 371 4.59 4.32 -9.24
CA GLY A 371 4.81 5.46 -8.36
C GLY A 371 6.06 5.32 -7.47
N ALA A 372 6.31 4.12 -6.96
CA ALA A 372 7.52 3.82 -6.18
C ALA A 372 8.80 3.96 -7.01
N ALA A 373 8.78 3.52 -8.29
CA ALA A 373 9.91 3.68 -9.20
C ALA A 373 10.16 5.16 -9.58
N VAL A 374 9.10 5.95 -9.71
CA VAL A 374 9.23 7.42 -9.92
C VAL A 374 9.85 8.10 -8.69
N ALA A 375 9.47 7.65 -7.48
CA ALA A 375 9.96 8.17 -6.21
C ALA A 375 11.41 7.77 -5.92
N CYS A 376 11.81 6.58 -6.33
CA CYS A 376 13.10 5.97 -6.00
C CYS A 376 13.77 5.41 -7.27
N PRO A 377 14.24 6.26 -8.19
CA PRO A 377 14.77 5.84 -9.51
C PRO A 377 16.01 4.94 -9.41
N ASP A 378 16.74 5.03 -8.31
CA ASP A 378 17.96 4.23 -8.07
C ASP A 378 17.69 2.87 -7.41
N ARG A 379 16.43 2.55 -7.13
CA ARG A 379 16.02 1.29 -6.50
C ARG A 379 15.24 0.41 -7.49
N PRO A 380 15.61 -0.88 -7.66
CA PRO A 380 14.82 -1.80 -8.46
C PRO A 380 13.46 -2.04 -7.81
N VAL A 381 12.41 -2.12 -8.62
CA VAL A 381 11.03 -2.35 -8.15
C VAL A 381 10.51 -3.67 -8.69
N LEU A 382 9.97 -4.50 -7.80
CA LEU A 382 9.32 -5.77 -8.12
C LEU A 382 7.82 -5.66 -7.82
N ALA A 383 6.98 -5.74 -8.85
CA ALA A 383 5.54 -5.82 -8.71
C ALA A 383 5.07 -7.28 -8.70
N LEU A 384 4.57 -7.78 -7.59
CA LEU A 384 3.92 -9.07 -7.48
C LEU A 384 2.42 -8.88 -7.70
N GLN A 385 1.86 -9.50 -8.73
CA GLN A 385 0.51 -9.24 -9.18
C GLN A 385 -0.19 -10.55 -9.52
N SER A 386 -1.45 -10.76 -9.07
CA SER A 386 -2.27 -11.85 -9.57
C SER A 386 -2.90 -11.49 -10.93
N ASP A 387 -3.19 -12.50 -11.74
CA ASP A 387 -3.71 -12.35 -13.11
C ASP A 387 -5.01 -11.53 -13.16
N GLY A 388 -6.02 -11.89 -12.42
CA GLY A 388 -7.30 -11.17 -12.41
C GLY A 388 -7.17 -9.74 -11.87
N ALA A 389 -6.38 -9.51 -10.80
CA ALA A 389 -6.19 -8.18 -10.24
C ALA A 389 -5.38 -7.26 -11.18
N GLY A 390 -4.45 -7.81 -11.95
CA GLY A 390 -3.67 -7.04 -12.93
C GLY A 390 -4.52 -6.41 -14.02
N MET A 391 -5.62 -7.04 -14.41
CA MET A 391 -6.51 -6.53 -15.45
C MET A 391 -7.22 -5.21 -15.09
N TYR A 392 -7.28 -4.86 -13.82
CA TYR A 392 -7.90 -3.60 -13.38
C TYR A 392 -7.08 -2.36 -13.79
N THR A 393 -5.75 -2.49 -13.90
CA THR A 393 -4.84 -1.34 -14.09
C THR A 393 -3.65 -1.68 -14.99
N LEU A 394 -3.83 -2.58 -15.94
CA LEU A 394 -2.76 -3.01 -16.87
C LEU A 394 -2.14 -1.84 -17.65
N GLN A 395 -2.84 -0.71 -17.79
CA GLN A 395 -2.36 0.51 -18.46
C GLN A 395 -1.12 1.10 -17.76
N ALA A 396 -0.85 0.71 -16.50
CA ALA A 396 0.39 1.07 -15.80
C ALA A 396 1.64 0.58 -16.55
N LEU A 397 1.56 -0.55 -17.27
CA LEU A 397 2.65 -1.06 -18.09
C LEU A 397 3.07 -0.07 -19.17
N TRP A 398 2.09 0.59 -19.83
CA TRP A 398 2.38 1.62 -20.83
C TRP A 398 3.10 2.82 -20.20
N THR A 399 2.67 3.27 -19.01
CA THR A 399 3.34 4.35 -18.29
C THR A 399 4.76 3.96 -17.91
N GLN A 400 4.98 2.73 -17.42
CA GLN A 400 6.31 2.21 -17.10
C GLN A 400 7.23 2.21 -18.33
N ALA A 401 6.72 1.78 -19.49
CA ALA A 401 7.46 1.80 -20.75
C ALA A 401 7.78 3.21 -21.23
N ARG A 402 6.79 4.13 -21.18
CA ARG A 402 6.97 5.52 -21.54
C ARG A 402 8.04 6.23 -20.72
N GLU A 403 8.02 6.02 -19.41
CA GLU A 403 8.94 6.65 -18.44
C GLU A 403 10.25 5.86 -18.25
N GLN A 404 10.44 4.74 -18.95
CA GLN A 404 11.61 3.85 -18.88
C GLN A 404 11.95 3.44 -17.43
N LEU A 405 10.91 3.07 -16.66
CA LEU A 405 11.05 2.74 -15.24
C LEU A 405 11.57 1.32 -15.03
N ASN A 406 12.52 1.13 -14.12
CA ASN A 406 13.04 -0.19 -13.75
C ASN A 406 12.04 -0.95 -12.85
N VAL A 407 10.97 -1.47 -13.45
CA VAL A 407 9.92 -2.24 -12.78
C VAL A 407 9.84 -3.63 -13.40
N THR A 408 10.14 -4.66 -12.61
CA THR A 408 9.89 -6.05 -12.98
C THR A 408 8.52 -6.46 -12.44
N THR A 409 7.57 -6.76 -13.32
CA THR A 409 6.24 -7.26 -12.94
C THR A 409 6.19 -8.77 -13.06
N VAL A 410 5.85 -9.46 -11.97
CA VAL A 410 5.56 -10.90 -11.96
C VAL A 410 4.04 -11.09 -11.89
N ILE A 411 3.46 -11.69 -12.91
CA ILE A 411 2.06 -12.10 -12.93
C ILE A 411 1.96 -13.55 -12.45
N PHE A 412 1.39 -13.77 -11.27
CA PHE A 412 1.00 -15.10 -10.82
C PHE A 412 -0.32 -15.49 -11.49
N SER A 413 -0.26 -16.33 -12.50
CA SER A 413 -1.41 -16.78 -13.27
C SER A 413 -1.85 -18.16 -12.79
N ASN A 414 -2.98 -18.19 -12.08
CA ASN A 414 -3.67 -19.41 -11.68
C ASN A 414 -5.01 -19.58 -12.42
N HIS A 415 -5.30 -18.70 -13.38
CA HIS A 415 -6.50 -18.67 -14.23
C HIS A 415 -7.82 -18.59 -13.47
N LYS A 416 -7.83 -17.99 -12.26
CA LYS A 416 -9.05 -17.85 -11.45
C LYS A 416 -8.95 -16.83 -10.33
N TYR A 417 -10.09 -16.38 -9.85
CA TYR A 417 -10.22 -15.66 -8.58
C TYR A 417 -10.26 -16.65 -7.42
N GLN A 418 -9.11 -17.23 -7.07
CA GLN A 418 -8.98 -18.28 -6.05
C GLN A 418 -9.59 -17.89 -4.70
N ILE A 419 -9.48 -16.62 -4.28
CA ILE A 419 -10.04 -16.15 -3.01
C ILE A 419 -11.56 -16.30 -3.00
N LEU A 420 -12.26 -16.08 -4.13
CA LEU A 420 -13.70 -16.22 -4.22
C LEU A 420 -14.13 -17.69 -4.10
N GLN A 421 -13.33 -18.62 -4.66
CA GLN A 421 -13.60 -20.06 -4.49
C GLN A 421 -13.39 -20.50 -3.04
N ILE A 422 -12.38 -19.95 -2.36
CA ILE A 422 -12.16 -20.19 -0.92
C ILE A 422 -13.36 -19.66 -0.12
N GLU A 423 -13.86 -18.47 -0.41
CA GLU A 423 -15.02 -17.90 0.29
C GLU A 423 -16.32 -18.65 0.02
N LEU A 424 -16.53 -19.21 -1.19
CA LEU A 424 -17.64 -20.13 -1.45
C LEU A 424 -17.58 -21.37 -0.53
N GLY A 425 -16.41 -21.99 -0.40
CA GLY A 425 -16.21 -23.11 0.52
C GLY A 425 -16.46 -22.72 1.99
N ARG A 426 -15.99 -21.52 2.41
CA ARG A 426 -16.23 -20.99 3.76
C ARG A 426 -17.72 -20.69 4.04
N ALA A 427 -18.49 -20.36 3.00
CA ALA A 427 -19.94 -20.22 3.07
C ALA A 427 -20.69 -21.56 3.05
N GLY A 428 -19.98 -22.70 3.13
CA GLY A 428 -20.59 -24.04 3.11
C GLY A 428 -20.95 -24.55 1.71
N ILE A 429 -20.53 -23.86 0.64
CA ILE A 429 -20.77 -24.26 -0.75
C ILE A 429 -19.57 -25.05 -1.26
N GLU A 430 -19.49 -26.33 -0.87
CA GLU A 430 -18.37 -27.20 -1.23
C GLU A 430 -18.36 -27.56 -2.73
N HIS A 431 -19.54 -27.61 -3.35
CA HIS A 431 -19.70 -27.97 -4.76
C HIS A 431 -20.47 -26.86 -5.50
N PRO A 432 -19.80 -25.75 -5.87
CA PRO A 432 -20.46 -24.69 -6.63
C PRO A 432 -20.92 -25.20 -8.00
N GLY A 433 -22.10 -24.76 -8.42
CA GLY A 433 -22.63 -25.07 -9.74
C GLY A 433 -21.84 -24.42 -10.87
N PRO A 434 -22.11 -24.80 -12.14
CA PRO A 434 -21.32 -24.33 -13.29
C PRO A 434 -21.34 -22.81 -13.47
N ILE A 435 -22.41 -22.13 -13.11
CA ILE A 435 -22.52 -20.68 -13.19
C ILE A 435 -21.57 -20.02 -12.16
N ALA A 436 -21.64 -20.43 -10.89
CA ALA A 436 -20.78 -19.90 -9.85
C ALA A 436 -19.29 -20.16 -10.14
N THR A 437 -18.96 -21.35 -10.65
CA THR A 437 -17.61 -21.71 -11.09
C THR A 437 -17.16 -20.79 -12.23
N SER A 438 -17.96 -20.61 -13.28
CA SER A 438 -17.60 -19.78 -14.44
C SER A 438 -17.38 -18.30 -14.09
N LEU A 439 -18.04 -17.78 -13.04
CA LEU A 439 -17.84 -16.40 -12.57
C LEU A 439 -16.53 -16.18 -11.79
N THR A 440 -15.84 -17.25 -11.45
CA THR A 440 -14.55 -17.20 -10.75
C THR A 440 -13.37 -17.66 -11.60
N GLU A 441 -13.62 -18.18 -12.80
CA GLU A 441 -12.60 -18.68 -13.75
C GLU A 441 -12.15 -17.60 -14.73
N LEU A 442 -10.85 -17.64 -15.06
CA LEU A 442 -10.18 -16.75 -16.02
C LEU A 442 -9.44 -17.54 -17.12
N SER A 443 -9.88 -18.79 -17.36
CA SER A 443 -9.25 -19.72 -18.31
C SER A 443 -9.91 -19.70 -19.69
N ASN A 444 -11.10 -19.11 -19.85
CA ASN A 444 -11.85 -19.12 -21.10
C ASN A 444 -12.45 -17.75 -21.46
N PRO A 445 -11.74 -16.94 -22.29
CA PRO A 445 -10.38 -17.17 -22.79
C PRO A 445 -9.28 -16.96 -21.74
N GLU A 446 -8.12 -17.61 -21.91
CA GLU A 446 -6.93 -17.31 -21.10
C GLU A 446 -6.46 -15.88 -21.35
N ILE A 447 -6.04 -15.18 -20.30
CA ILE A 447 -5.50 -13.82 -20.41
C ILE A 447 -4.09 -13.88 -20.99
N GLY A 448 -3.91 -13.36 -22.20
CA GLY A 448 -2.62 -13.33 -22.91
C GLY A 448 -1.67 -12.27 -22.37
N TRP A 449 -1.17 -12.39 -21.14
CA TRP A 449 -0.34 -11.39 -20.46
C TRP A 449 0.93 -11.01 -21.23
N VAL A 450 1.56 -11.96 -21.92
CA VAL A 450 2.77 -11.68 -22.74
C VAL A 450 2.43 -10.73 -23.89
N ASP A 451 1.31 -10.95 -24.58
CA ASP A 451 0.89 -10.13 -25.71
C ASP A 451 0.37 -8.76 -25.25
N LEU A 452 -0.36 -8.70 -24.11
CA LEU A 452 -0.80 -7.47 -23.49
C LEU A 452 0.40 -6.57 -23.11
N ALA A 453 1.42 -7.16 -22.48
CA ALA A 453 2.62 -6.41 -22.10
C ALA A 453 3.38 -5.89 -23.33
N LYS A 454 3.55 -6.72 -24.37
CA LYS A 454 4.15 -6.29 -25.65
C LYS A 454 3.37 -5.17 -26.30
N GLY A 455 2.02 -5.26 -26.29
CA GLY A 455 1.14 -4.20 -26.80
C GLY A 455 1.27 -2.87 -26.04
N MET A 456 1.70 -2.92 -24.77
CA MET A 456 2.00 -1.76 -23.93
C MET A 456 3.48 -1.30 -24.00
N GLY A 457 4.30 -1.95 -24.85
CA GLY A 457 5.72 -1.60 -25.01
C GLY A 457 6.65 -2.22 -23.95
N VAL A 458 6.21 -3.25 -23.24
CA VAL A 458 6.98 -3.92 -22.17
C VAL A 458 7.45 -5.30 -22.66
N PRO A 459 8.76 -5.61 -22.64
CA PRO A 459 9.28 -6.95 -22.88
C PRO A 459 8.68 -7.96 -21.89
N ALA A 460 8.25 -9.12 -22.40
CA ALA A 460 7.58 -10.11 -21.57
C ALA A 460 7.93 -11.55 -21.96
N CYS A 461 7.92 -12.45 -20.95
CA CYS A 461 8.11 -13.89 -21.15
C CYS A 461 7.22 -14.73 -20.21
N LYS A 462 7.03 -15.99 -20.56
CA LYS A 462 6.31 -17.01 -19.75
C LYS A 462 7.22 -18.23 -19.63
N PRO A 463 8.12 -18.28 -18.60
CA PRO A 463 9.01 -19.41 -18.37
C PRO A 463 8.24 -20.68 -18.03
N GLU A 464 8.73 -21.84 -18.53
CA GLU A 464 8.07 -23.14 -18.35
C GLU A 464 8.62 -23.92 -17.15
N SER A 465 9.78 -23.52 -16.59
CA SER A 465 10.39 -24.16 -15.42
C SER A 465 10.82 -23.13 -14.38
N ALA A 466 11.01 -23.59 -13.16
CA ALA A 466 11.46 -22.78 -12.04
C ALA A 466 12.87 -22.20 -12.26
N GLU A 467 13.76 -22.97 -12.89
CA GLU A 467 15.10 -22.54 -13.28
C GLU A 467 15.05 -21.42 -14.33
N ALA A 468 14.17 -21.57 -15.35
CA ALA A 468 13.97 -20.56 -16.38
C ALA A 468 13.32 -19.29 -15.79
N PHE A 469 12.43 -19.44 -14.80
CA PHE A 469 11.83 -18.32 -14.09
C PHE A 469 12.88 -17.55 -13.27
N GLU A 470 13.77 -18.25 -12.53
CA GLU A 470 14.88 -17.62 -11.81
C GLU A 470 15.82 -16.87 -12.78
N ALA A 471 16.12 -17.47 -13.94
CA ALA A 471 16.95 -16.84 -14.96
C ALA A 471 16.27 -15.60 -15.56
N ALA A 472 14.96 -15.63 -15.81
CA ALA A 472 14.18 -14.49 -16.32
C ALA A 472 14.18 -13.31 -15.33
N LEU A 473 14.06 -13.57 -14.02
CA LEU A 473 14.16 -12.55 -12.99
C LEU A 473 15.54 -11.88 -13.00
N LYS A 474 16.63 -12.67 -13.04
CA LYS A 474 18.01 -12.15 -13.12
C LYS A 474 18.22 -11.27 -14.34
N ASN A 475 17.72 -11.69 -15.50
CA ASN A 475 17.83 -10.91 -16.73
C ASN A 475 17.07 -9.59 -16.62
N ALA A 476 15.81 -9.62 -16.12
CA ALA A 476 14.98 -8.44 -15.94
C ALA A 476 15.60 -7.38 -14.98
N TYR A 477 16.31 -7.82 -13.93
CA TYR A 477 16.99 -6.89 -13.03
C TYR A 477 18.29 -6.30 -13.62
N ASN A 478 18.88 -6.96 -14.61
CA ASN A 478 20.12 -6.51 -15.27
C ASN A 478 19.87 -5.64 -16.51
N GLU A 479 18.66 -5.64 -17.04
CA GLU A 479 18.26 -4.86 -18.21
C GLU A 479 17.48 -3.62 -17.80
N PRO A 480 17.87 -2.40 -18.25
CA PRO A 480 17.11 -1.19 -17.95
C PRO A 480 15.70 -1.21 -18.54
N GLY A 481 14.76 -0.59 -17.82
CA GLY A 481 13.38 -0.46 -18.25
C GLY A 481 12.44 -1.51 -17.64
N PRO A 482 11.16 -1.49 -18.01
CA PRO A 482 10.17 -2.39 -17.43
C PRO A 482 10.18 -3.79 -18.09
N HIS A 483 9.90 -4.82 -17.28
CA HIS A 483 9.78 -6.20 -17.72
C HIS A 483 8.54 -6.88 -17.13
N LEU A 484 7.96 -7.84 -17.83
CA LEU A 484 6.88 -8.67 -17.31
C LEU A 484 7.20 -10.16 -17.45
N ILE A 485 7.02 -10.90 -16.35
CA ILE A 485 7.26 -12.35 -16.30
C ILE A 485 5.99 -13.02 -15.81
N VAL A 486 5.47 -13.99 -16.58
CA VAL A 486 4.29 -14.77 -16.19
C VAL A 486 4.72 -16.04 -15.48
N ALA A 487 4.32 -16.18 -14.22
CA ALA A 487 4.46 -17.39 -13.42
C ALA A 487 3.11 -18.14 -13.42
N THR A 488 3.01 -19.23 -14.17
CA THR A 488 1.81 -20.10 -14.14
C THR A 488 1.88 -21.01 -12.91
N VAL A 489 0.94 -20.85 -11.94
CA VAL A 489 1.01 -21.48 -10.60
C VAL A 489 -0.28 -22.21 -10.21
#